data_96de569295c22bf440ac9ea2fdd9763c
#
_entry.id   96de569295c22bf440ac9ea2fdd9763c
#
_cell.length_a   1.000
_cell.length_b   1.000
_cell.length_c   1.000
_cell.angle_alpha   90.00
_cell.angle_beta   90.00
_cell.angle_gamma   90.00
#
_symmetry.space_group_name_H-M   'P 1'
#
loop_
_entity.id
_entity.type
_entity.pdbx_description
1 polymer ?
#
loop_
_entity_poly.entity_id
_entity_poly.type
_entity_poly.pdbx_seq_one_letter_code
_entity_poly.pdbx_strand_id
1 'polypeptide(L)'
;MKVAAVSMRVKHGRCEENFRQMCRYIDQAKRSGARLIVFPQNALSGLQLKEMWLDEMFCRYADSYNARIAALADTIAIIWGNIRYRGGRRFNTAFFAYQDQIELRVKQRDGALDNDARYFDELEVGELIEYEGEFIAIGFHERVYPASLNITLDFTERSIEPREISQIYVNAAALIEDARGIRLSDGRCFCTRGGRLVQFSEYEEGCHLAELSARAIPRPQALPALKQIESLMDAVMAERGAFALYPGHEESRCLARLLQRPQLLEMETGTRVYGTRNDDPRFPSLLCGFSLPQLVEAGIYPSLAQAGLTLLYADLYQRTHSLRGICRMLLQEDSVHPALQKMRSDPDAFIDDLLMRMIPLLGAYDELCLDEAYRRYLAEDLRQWLRKIS
;
A
#
# COMPACT_ATOMS: atom_id res chain seq x y z
N MET A 1 2.52 -25.51 14.55
CA MET A 1 3.44 -25.24 13.41
C MET A 1 4.08 -23.87 13.60
N LYS A 2 5.40 -23.79 13.50
CA LYS A 2 6.14 -22.54 13.53
C LYS A 2 6.21 -21.95 12.11
N VAL A 3 5.82 -20.70 11.95
CA VAL A 3 5.73 -20.03 10.66
C VAL A 3 6.57 -18.76 10.66
N ALA A 4 7.01 -18.36 9.47
CA ALA A 4 7.68 -17.09 9.23
C ALA A 4 6.83 -16.25 8.25
N ALA A 5 6.37 -15.09 8.70
CA ALA A 5 5.72 -14.08 7.86
C ALA A 5 6.74 -13.00 7.51
N VAL A 6 6.91 -12.68 6.24
CA VAL A 6 7.98 -11.78 5.80
C VAL A 6 7.43 -10.44 5.36
N SER A 7 7.75 -9.38 6.10
CA SER A 7 7.63 -8.00 5.64
C SER A 7 8.88 -7.66 4.84
N MET A 8 8.77 -7.62 3.54
CA MET A 8 9.91 -7.43 2.63
C MET A 8 9.74 -6.13 1.84
N ARG A 9 10.80 -5.32 1.78
CA ARG A 9 10.85 -4.18 0.87
C ARG A 9 11.06 -4.68 -0.56
N VAL A 10 9.96 -4.72 -1.29
CA VAL A 10 9.96 -5.19 -2.68
C VAL A 10 10.35 -4.03 -3.61
N LYS A 11 11.44 -4.20 -4.34
CA LYS A 11 11.89 -3.24 -5.35
C LYS A 11 11.33 -3.61 -6.71
N HIS A 12 10.60 -2.69 -7.35
CA HIS A 12 9.95 -2.94 -8.63
C HIS A 12 10.97 -3.22 -9.75
N GLY A 13 10.78 -4.34 -10.46
CA GLY A 13 11.64 -4.76 -11.58
C GLY A 13 13.03 -5.30 -11.18
N ARG A 14 13.37 -5.31 -9.89
CA ARG A 14 14.69 -5.74 -9.39
C ARG A 14 14.70 -7.21 -8.95
N CYS A 15 14.31 -8.12 -9.84
CA CYS A 15 14.13 -9.54 -9.52
C CYS A 15 15.33 -10.17 -8.81
N GLU A 16 16.56 -9.91 -9.26
CA GLU A 16 17.77 -10.50 -8.65
C GLU A 16 18.03 -9.97 -7.24
N GLU A 17 17.79 -8.67 -6.98
CA GLU A 17 17.95 -8.08 -5.65
C GLU A 17 16.89 -8.63 -4.69
N ASN A 18 15.63 -8.67 -5.13
CA ASN A 18 14.53 -9.25 -4.38
C ASN A 18 14.79 -10.74 -4.08
N PHE A 19 15.23 -11.51 -5.06
CA PHE A 19 15.58 -12.92 -4.88
C PHE A 19 16.69 -13.12 -3.82
N ARG A 20 17.75 -12.33 -3.86
CA ARG A 20 18.81 -12.39 -2.84
C ARG A 20 18.28 -12.07 -1.44
N GLN A 21 17.34 -11.14 -1.34
CA GLN A 21 16.70 -10.82 -0.06
C GLN A 21 15.80 -11.99 0.40
N MET A 22 15.02 -12.59 -0.50
CA MET A 22 14.23 -13.77 -0.21
C MET A 22 15.12 -14.93 0.29
N CYS A 23 16.25 -15.21 -0.36
CA CYS A 23 17.20 -16.23 0.09
C CYS A 23 17.65 -16.01 1.54
N ARG A 24 18.00 -14.77 1.91
CA ARG A 24 18.40 -14.44 3.29
C ARG A 24 17.29 -14.73 4.30
N TYR A 25 16.04 -14.38 3.98
CA TYR A 25 14.90 -14.67 4.85
C TYR A 25 14.58 -16.18 4.93
N ILE A 26 14.70 -16.91 3.83
CA ILE A 26 14.55 -18.37 3.82
C ILE A 26 15.59 -19.02 4.73
N ASP A 27 16.85 -18.62 4.63
CA ASP A 27 17.94 -19.13 5.48
C ASP A 27 17.72 -18.78 6.95
N GLN A 28 17.22 -17.59 7.25
CA GLN A 28 16.87 -17.17 8.60
C GLN A 28 15.73 -18.02 9.16
N ALA A 29 14.67 -18.25 8.38
CA ALA A 29 13.52 -19.06 8.77
C ALA A 29 13.93 -20.53 9.01
N LYS A 30 14.74 -21.12 8.14
CA LYS A 30 15.29 -22.48 8.30
C LYS A 30 16.09 -22.61 9.61
N ARG A 31 17.03 -21.69 9.84
CA ARG A 31 17.84 -21.67 11.09
C ARG A 31 16.98 -21.51 12.34
N SER A 32 15.88 -20.84 12.24
CA SER A 32 14.92 -20.63 13.34
C SER A 32 13.95 -21.79 13.54
N GLY A 33 14.01 -22.84 12.70
CA GLY A 33 13.14 -23.99 12.76
C GLY A 33 11.70 -23.73 12.31
N ALA A 34 11.47 -22.71 11.47
CA ALA A 34 10.17 -22.53 10.85
C ALA A 34 9.88 -23.65 9.85
N ARG A 35 8.60 -24.07 9.79
CA ARG A 35 8.13 -25.10 8.86
C ARG A 35 7.53 -24.50 7.59
N LEU A 36 7.11 -23.25 7.66
CA LEU A 36 6.51 -22.50 6.55
C LEU A 36 7.05 -21.07 6.57
N ILE A 37 7.41 -20.56 5.41
CA ILE A 37 7.71 -19.13 5.20
C ILE A 37 6.78 -18.56 4.13
N VAL A 38 6.25 -17.37 4.39
CA VAL A 38 5.30 -16.67 3.51
C VAL A 38 5.84 -15.31 3.13
N PHE A 39 5.94 -15.06 1.83
CA PHE A 39 6.31 -13.80 1.21
C PHE A 39 5.07 -13.10 0.64
N PRO A 40 5.10 -11.77 0.45
CA PRO A 40 3.97 -11.03 -0.07
C PRO A 40 3.68 -11.31 -1.55
N GLN A 41 2.58 -10.74 -2.05
CA GLN A 41 2.25 -10.72 -3.47
C GLN A 41 3.36 -10.06 -4.26
N ASN A 42 3.71 -10.64 -5.42
CA ASN A 42 4.78 -10.15 -6.31
C ASN A 42 6.11 -9.80 -5.58
N ALA A 43 6.45 -10.57 -4.55
CA ALA A 43 7.67 -10.38 -3.77
C ALA A 43 8.95 -10.38 -4.62
N LEU A 44 8.94 -11.10 -5.74
CA LEU A 44 10.09 -11.18 -6.63
C LEU A 44 10.15 -10.03 -7.64
N SER A 45 9.07 -9.82 -8.39
CA SER A 45 9.03 -8.86 -9.50
C SER A 45 8.66 -7.44 -9.09
N GLY A 46 7.98 -7.27 -7.96
CA GLY A 46 7.21 -6.07 -7.67
C GLY A 46 5.92 -6.02 -8.48
N LEU A 47 5.01 -5.11 -8.15
CA LEU A 47 3.69 -5.02 -8.77
C LEU A 47 3.59 -3.83 -9.74
N GLN A 48 4.12 -2.67 -9.37
CA GLN A 48 3.93 -1.43 -10.13
C GLN A 48 4.91 -1.28 -11.30
N LEU A 49 4.83 -2.18 -12.26
CA LEU A 49 5.71 -2.23 -13.43
C LEU A 49 5.07 -1.65 -14.69
N LYS A 50 3.77 -1.30 -14.63
CA LYS A 50 3.05 -0.68 -15.76
C LYS A 50 3.30 -1.46 -17.07
N GLU A 51 3.71 -0.77 -18.13
CA GLU A 51 3.92 -1.36 -19.46
C GLU A 51 5.04 -2.43 -19.51
N MET A 52 5.92 -2.50 -18.50
CA MET A 52 6.88 -3.61 -18.41
C MET A 52 6.21 -4.98 -18.31
N TRP A 53 4.98 -5.06 -17.79
CA TRP A 53 4.21 -6.30 -17.81
C TRP A 53 3.85 -6.78 -19.20
N LEU A 54 3.89 -5.90 -20.23
CA LEU A 54 3.67 -6.26 -21.63
C LEU A 54 4.93 -6.76 -22.33
N ASP A 55 6.12 -6.56 -21.74
CA ASP A 55 7.39 -7.08 -22.24
C ASP A 55 7.50 -8.59 -21.93
N GLU A 56 7.46 -9.39 -22.98
CA GLU A 56 7.58 -10.85 -22.88
C GLU A 56 8.91 -11.29 -22.28
N MET A 57 10.00 -10.62 -22.62
CA MET A 57 11.34 -10.98 -22.14
C MET A 57 11.45 -10.74 -20.63
N PHE A 58 10.89 -9.62 -20.14
CA PHE A 58 10.83 -9.37 -18.71
C PHE A 58 9.95 -10.40 -17.99
N CYS A 59 8.80 -10.75 -18.55
CA CYS A 59 7.90 -11.74 -17.96
C CYS A 59 8.56 -13.12 -17.86
N ARG A 60 9.26 -13.57 -18.91
CA ARG A 60 10.04 -14.81 -18.91
C ARG A 60 11.18 -14.78 -17.89
N TYR A 61 11.89 -13.64 -17.81
CA TYR A 61 12.95 -13.44 -16.83
C TYR A 61 12.43 -13.55 -15.41
N ALA A 62 11.36 -12.84 -15.07
CA ALA A 62 10.75 -12.90 -13.74
C ALA A 62 10.20 -14.30 -13.41
N ASP A 63 9.54 -14.98 -14.37
CA ASP A 63 9.02 -16.34 -14.20
C ASP A 63 10.14 -17.36 -13.95
N SER A 64 11.32 -17.18 -14.55
CA SER A 64 12.47 -18.11 -14.42
C SER A 64 12.95 -18.26 -12.97
N TYR A 65 12.73 -17.28 -12.12
CA TYR A 65 13.10 -17.34 -10.70
C TYR A 65 12.20 -18.26 -9.88
N ASN A 66 10.98 -18.58 -10.36
CA ASN A 66 10.08 -19.45 -9.62
C ASN A 66 10.70 -20.84 -9.38
N ALA A 67 11.39 -21.39 -10.40
CA ALA A 67 12.12 -22.65 -10.24
C ALA A 67 13.30 -22.54 -9.25
N ARG A 68 14.00 -21.40 -9.24
CA ARG A 68 15.10 -21.14 -8.31
C ARG A 68 14.61 -21.03 -6.86
N ILE A 69 13.46 -20.38 -6.63
CA ILE A 69 12.85 -20.28 -5.30
C ILE A 69 12.34 -21.65 -4.84
N ALA A 70 11.65 -22.39 -5.73
CA ALA A 70 11.14 -23.73 -5.42
C ALA A 70 12.27 -24.70 -5.01
N ALA A 71 13.44 -24.61 -5.65
CA ALA A 71 14.61 -25.42 -5.29
C ALA A 71 15.15 -25.16 -3.86
N LEU A 72 14.73 -24.08 -3.20
CA LEU A 72 15.09 -23.79 -1.80
C LEU A 72 14.11 -24.43 -0.79
N ALA A 73 13.02 -25.04 -1.27
CA ALA A 73 11.95 -25.59 -0.43
C ALA A 73 12.22 -27.05 -0.02
N ASP A 74 13.43 -27.36 0.40
CA ASP A 74 13.88 -28.70 0.79
C ASP A 74 13.37 -29.12 2.19
N THR A 75 13.55 -28.25 3.18
CA THR A 75 13.24 -28.53 4.60
C THR A 75 12.16 -27.61 5.17
N ILE A 76 11.74 -26.61 4.39
CA ILE A 76 10.71 -25.63 4.75
C ILE A 76 9.78 -25.42 3.55
N ALA A 77 8.46 -25.35 3.80
CA ALA A 77 7.56 -24.92 2.75
C ALA A 77 7.69 -23.42 2.50
N ILE A 78 7.68 -23.02 1.23
CA ILE A 78 7.82 -21.63 0.81
C ILE A 78 6.56 -21.22 0.04
N ILE A 79 5.97 -20.09 0.44
CA ILE A 79 4.87 -19.44 -0.31
C ILE A 79 5.35 -18.05 -0.73
N TRP A 80 5.18 -17.74 -2.02
CA TRP A 80 5.57 -16.42 -2.56
C TRP A 80 4.67 -15.98 -3.70
N GLY A 81 4.53 -14.67 -3.87
CA GLY A 81 3.86 -14.07 -5.03
C GLY A 81 4.85 -13.72 -6.13
N ASN A 82 4.52 -14.05 -7.37
CA ASN A 82 5.24 -13.64 -8.57
C ASN A 82 4.36 -13.81 -9.82
N ILE A 83 4.87 -13.39 -10.98
CA ILE A 83 4.26 -13.70 -12.27
C ILE A 83 4.50 -15.17 -12.65
N ARG A 84 3.49 -15.79 -13.26
CA ARG A 84 3.63 -16.98 -14.10
C ARG A 84 3.43 -16.59 -15.55
N TYR A 85 4.42 -16.88 -16.40
CA TYR A 85 4.34 -16.65 -17.83
C TYR A 85 4.29 -17.97 -18.58
N ARG A 86 3.19 -18.23 -19.31
CA ARG A 86 3.04 -19.47 -20.08
C ARG A 86 2.21 -19.25 -21.33
N GLY A 87 2.75 -19.65 -22.50
CA GLY A 87 2.00 -19.62 -23.78
C GLY A 87 1.54 -18.21 -24.18
N GLY A 88 2.35 -17.18 -23.93
CA GLY A 88 2.00 -15.79 -24.22
C GLY A 88 1.08 -15.13 -23.17
N ARG A 89 0.61 -15.88 -22.18
CA ARG A 89 -0.30 -15.42 -21.13
C ARG A 89 0.47 -15.13 -19.84
N ARG A 90 -0.02 -14.16 -19.08
CA ARG A 90 0.56 -13.65 -17.83
C ARG A 90 -0.43 -13.84 -16.70
N PHE A 91 0.03 -14.42 -15.60
CA PHE A 91 -0.83 -14.67 -14.45
C PHE A 91 -0.15 -14.11 -13.19
N ASN A 92 -0.88 -13.29 -12.44
CA ASN A 92 -0.46 -12.90 -11.10
C ASN A 92 -0.70 -14.09 -10.18
N THR A 93 0.37 -14.68 -9.65
CA THR A 93 0.32 -16.02 -9.09
C THR A 93 0.98 -16.09 -7.72
N ALA A 94 0.35 -16.79 -6.79
CA ALA A 94 0.98 -17.32 -5.60
C ALA A 94 1.45 -18.74 -5.86
N PHE A 95 2.67 -19.02 -5.45
CA PHE A 95 3.31 -20.33 -5.52
C PHE A 95 3.41 -20.91 -4.11
N PHE A 96 3.22 -22.20 -4.01
CA PHE A 96 3.61 -23.01 -2.85
C PHE A 96 4.63 -24.04 -3.33
N ALA A 97 5.71 -24.21 -2.60
CA ALA A 97 6.67 -25.28 -2.85
C ALA A 97 7.09 -25.94 -1.53
N TYR A 98 7.18 -27.26 -1.54
CA TYR A 98 7.78 -28.08 -0.51
C TYR A 98 8.33 -29.38 -1.10
N GLN A 99 9.64 -29.60 -0.99
CA GLN A 99 10.35 -30.70 -1.66
C GLN A 99 10.03 -30.69 -3.18
N ASP A 100 9.48 -31.79 -3.71
CA ASP A 100 9.14 -31.92 -5.12
C ASP A 100 7.73 -31.41 -5.48
N GLN A 101 6.95 -31.01 -4.47
CA GLN A 101 5.59 -30.48 -4.67
C GLN A 101 5.65 -29.00 -5.02
N ILE A 102 5.01 -28.60 -6.12
CA ILE A 102 4.79 -27.20 -6.50
C ILE A 102 3.34 -27.01 -6.86
N GLU A 103 2.67 -26.08 -6.17
CA GLU A 103 1.29 -25.70 -6.40
C GLU A 103 1.17 -24.24 -6.77
N LEU A 104 0.15 -23.89 -7.53
CA LEU A 104 -0.09 -22.54 -8.03
C LEU A 104 -1.49 -22.08 -7.65
N ARG A 105 -1.63 -20.79 -7.33
CA ARG A 105 -2.92 -20.11 -7.16
C ARG A 105 -2.87 -18.78 -7.89
N VAL A 106 -3.69 -18.66 -8.92
CA VAL A 106 -3.76 -17.43 -9.72
C VAL A 106 -4.71 -16.45 -9.07
N LYS A 107 -4.32 -15.19 -8.98
CA LYS A 107 -5.19 -14.11 -8.49
C LYS A 107 -6.39 -13.98 -9.41
N GLN A 108 -7.58 -14.00 -8.82
CA GLN A 108 -8.83 -13.72 -9.50
C GLN A 108 -9.14 -12.22 -9.41
N ARG A 109 -9.82 -11.68 -10.39
CA ARG A 109 -10.20 -10.27 -10.41
C ARG A 109 -11.22 -9.96 -9.31
N ASP A 110 -11.02 -8.83 -8.65
CA ASP A 110 -11.92 -8.32 -7.62
C ASP A 110 -12.84 -7.21 -8.16
N GLY A 111 -13.43 -7.43 -9.33
CA GLY A 111 -14.37 -6.52 -9.98
C GLY A 111 -13.79 -5.73 -11.15
N ALA A 112 -14.62 -4.85 -11.74
CA ALA A 112 -14.32 -4.15 -12.99
C ALA A 112 -13.21 -3.08 -12.89
N LEU A 113 -12.82 -2.69 -11.67
CA LEU A 113 -11.82 -1.66 -11.40
C LEU A 113 -10.43 -2.24 -11.04
N ASP A 114 -10.26 -3.55 -11.14
CA ASP A 114 -8.97 -4.18 -10.86
C ASP A 114 -7.99 -3.88 -12.01
N ASN A 115 -6.97 -3.05 -11.74
CA ASN A 115 -5.91 -2.70 -12.69
C ASN A 115 -5.12 -3.92 -13.20
N ASP A 116 -5.17 -5.04 -12.48
CA ASP A 116 -4.59 -6.32 -12.91
C ASP A 116 -5.21 -6.82 -14.23
N ALA A 117 -6.48 -6.47 -14.50
CA ALA A 117 -7.19 -6.85 -15.72
C ALA A 117 -6.48 -6.40 -17.02
N ARG A 118 -5.71 -5.31 -16.97
CA ARG A 118 -4.95 -4.81 -18.13
C ARG A 118 -3.73 -5.69 -18.45
N TYR A 119 -3.14 -6.30 -17.44
CA TYR A 119 -1.83 -6.95 -17.57
C TYR A 119 -1.88 -8.46 -17.38
N PHE A 120 -2.84 -8.97 -16.61
CA PHE A 120 -2.88 -10.37 -16.22
C PHE A 120 -4.14 -11.08 -16.70
N ASP A 121 -3.94 -12.31 -17.09
CA ASP A 121 -4.98 -13.26 -17.42
C ASP A 121 -5.51 -13.95 -16.16
N GLU A 122 -6.73 -14.46 -16.23
CA GLU A 122 -7.32 -15.32 -15.20
C GLU A 122 -7.20 -16.80 -15.58
N LEU A 123 -7.08 -17.62 -14.57
CA LEU A 123 -7.14 -19.06 -14.68
C LEU A 123 -7.93 -19.60 -13.47
N GLU A 124 -8.87 -20.49 -13.73
CA GLU A 124 -9.57 -21.20 -12.66
C GLU A 124 -8.58 -22.04 -11.85
N VAL A 125 -8.65 -21.98 -10.52
CA VAL A 125 -7.56 -22.47 -9.67
C VAL A 125 -8.07 -23.48 -8.68
N GLY A 126 -7.22 -24.43 -8.49
CA GLY A 126 -7.39 -25.67 -7.82
C GLY A 126 -7.66 -25.66 -6.30
N GLU A 127 -7.65 -26.85 -5.81
CA GLU A 127 -8.06 -27.31 -4.48
C GLU A 127 -7.16 -26.79 -3.35
N LEU A 128 -7.54 -27.09 -2.11
CA LEU A 128 -6.74 -26.79 -0.93
C LEU A 128 -5.41 -27.57 -0.97
N ILE A 129 -4.39 -27.00 -0.38
CA ILE A 129 -3.07 -27.64 -0.24
C ILE A 129 -3.02 -28.30 1.12
N GLU A 130 -2.73 -29.59 1.17
CA GLU A 130 -2.48 -30.29 2.43
C GLU A 130 -1.00 -30.17 2.81
N TYR A 131 -0.73 -29.60 3.99
CA TYR A 131 0.62 -29.48 4.51
C TYR A 131 0.61 -29.45 6.05
N GLU A 132 1.44 -30.29 6.70
CA GLU A 132 1.58 -30.37 8.18
C GLU A 132 0.23 -30.55 8.91
N GLY A 133 -0.70 -31.30 8.31
CA GLY A 133 -2.04 -31.53 8.84
C GLY A 133 -3.01 -30.36 8.69
N GLU A 134 -2.66 -29.32 7.95
CA GLU A 134 -3.53 -28.20 7.61
C GLU A 134 -4.02 -28.30 6.17
N PHE A 135 -5.27 -27.92 5.94
CA PHE A 135 -5.80 -27.63 4.62
C PHE A 135 -5.65 -26.13 4.37
N ILE A 136 -4.65 -25.79 3.57
CA ILE A 136 -4.24 -24.41 3.31
C ILE A 136 -4.95 -23.87 2.06
N ALA A 137 -5.61 -22.73 2.19
CA ALA A 137 -6.04 -21.92 1.08
C ALA A 137 -5.09 -20.71 0.93
N ILE A 138 -4.62 -20.44 -0.29
CA ILE A 138 -3.84 -19.26 -0.60
C ILE A 138 -4.71 -18.31 -1.42
N GLY A 139 -4.81 -17.06 -0.96
CA GLY A 139 -5.59 -16.00 -1.58
C GLY A 139 -4.87 -14.67 -1.63
N PHE A 140 -5.56 -13.71 -2.18
CA PHE A 140 -5.11 -12.33 -2.33
C PHE A 140 -6.16 -11.39 -1.74
N HIS A 141 -5.71 -10.26 -1.20
CA HIS A 141 -6.57 -9.25 -0.58
C HIS A 141 -7.53 -9.84 0.47
N GLU A 142 -8.79 -9.47 0.40
CA GLU A 142 -9.79 -9.83 1.43
C GLU A 142 -10.44 -11.21 1.26
N ARG A 143 -10.05 -12.00 0.26
CA ARG A 143 -10.69 -13.29 0.02
C ARG A 143 -10.38 -14.30 1.11
N VAL A 144 -11.44 -14.96 1.58
CA VAL A 144 -11.39 -16.03 2.59
C VAL A 144 -12.04 -17.29 2.01
N TYR A 145 -11.43 -18.41 2.29
CA TYR A 145 -11.88 -19.72 1.80
C TYR A 145 -12.20 -20.64 2.97
N PRO A 146 -13.07 -21.65 2.78
CA PRO A 146 -13.37 -22.68 3.78
C PRO A 146 -12.17 -23.62 3.92
N ALA A 147 -11.16 -23.20 4.68
CA ALA A 147 -9.90 -23.91 4.92
C ALA A 147 -9.54 -23.89 6.41
N SER A 148 -8.69 -24.82 6.86
CA SER A 148 -8.19 -24.81 8.23
C SER A 148 -7.17 -23.69 8.47
N LEU A 149 -6.51 -23.25 7.40
CA LEU A 149 -5.58 -22.11 7.40
C LEU A 149 -5.69 -21.30 6.10
N ASN A 150 -6.04 -20.04 6.20
CA ASN A 150 -5.98 -19.10 5.08
C ASN A 150 -4.62 -18.39 5.05
N ILE A 151 -4.01 -18.27 3.87
CA ILE A 151 -2.78 -17.50 3.67
C ILE A 151 -3.09 -16.42 2.65
N THR A 152 -2.96 -15.18 3.08
CA THR A 152 -3.25 -14.02 2.24
C THR A 152 -1.97 -13.28 1.89
N LEU A 153 -1.70 -13.20 0.60
CA LEU A 153 -0.60 -12.40 0.06
C LEU A 153 -1.18 -11.07 -0.45
N ASP A 154 -0.57 -9.99 -0.01
CA ASP A 154 -1.05 -8.66 -0.37
C ASP A 154 0.06 -7.74 -0.87
N PHE A 155 -0.35 -6.68 -1.56
CA PHE A 155 0.48 -5.61 -2.04
C PHE A 155 -0.37 -4.33 -2.10
N THR A 156 -0.73 -3.83 -0.94
CA THR A 156 -1.63 -2.69 -0.78
C THR A 156 -1.00 -1.60 0.07
N GLU A 157 -1.48 -0.37 -0.09
CA GLU A 157 -1.04 0.76 0.73
C GLU A 157 -1.33 0.50 2.21
N ARG A 158 -2.53 -0.01 2.51
CA ARG A 158 -2.98 -0.33 3.87
C ARG A 158 -3.45 -1.77 3.94
N SER A 159 -2.93 -2.48 4.92
CA SER A 159 -3.31 -3.85 5.20
C SER A 159 -4.74 -3.97 5.72
N ILE A 160 -5.33 -5.14 5.49
CA ILE A 160 -6.64 -5.49 6.08
C ILE A 160 -6.53 -5.63 7.60
N GLU A 161 -7.65 -5.49 8.29
CA GLU A 161 -7.73 -5.79 9.71
C GLU A 161 -7.79 -7.30 9.95
N PRO A 162 -7.17 -7.79 11.05
CA PRO A 162 -7.23 -9.21 11.42
C PRO A 162 -8.67 -9.68 11.64
N ARG A 163 -8.99 -10.88 11.13
CA ARG A 163 -10.30 -11.52 11.27
C ARG A 163 -10.25 -12.68 12.27
N GLU A 164 -11.41 -13.10 12.76
CA GLU A 164 -11.55 -14.27 13.67
C GLU A 164 -11.46 -15.62 12.95
N ILE A 165 -10.54 -15.75 12.01
CA ILE A 165 -10.25 -16.98 11.25
C ILE A 165 -8.80 -17.39 11.47
N SER A 166 -8.47 -18.66 11.16
CA SER A 166 -7.06 -19.05 11.07
C SER A 166 -6.45 -18.46 9.82
N GLN A 167 -5.56 -17.48 9.98
CA GLN A 167 -4.98 -16.73 8.86
C GLN A 167 -3.51 -16.38 9.11
N ILE A 168 -2.71 -16.43 8.04
CA ILE A 168 -1.43 -15.76 7.93
C ILE A 168 -1.61 -14.67 6.85
N TYR A 169 -1.41 -13.43 7.21
CA TYR A 169 -1.47 -12.28 6.32
C TYR A 169 -0.09 -11.66 6.14
N VAL A 170 0.28 -11.39 4.91
CA VAL A 170 1.57 -10.77 4.56
C VAL A 170 1.36 -9.70 3.51
N ASN A 171 1.72 -8.46 3.83
CA ASN A 171 1.74 -7.33 2.90
C ASN A 171 3.18 -6.96 2.53
N ALA A 172 3.40 -6.51 1.29
CA ALA A 172 4.71 -6.01 0.88
C ALA A 172 5.00 -4.63 1.52
N ALA A 173 6.22 -4.43 1.97
CA ALA A 173 6.73 -3.09 2.28
C ALA A 173 7.35 -2.51 1.00
N ALA A 174 6.58 -1.78 0.19
CA ALA A 174 6.99 -1.33 -1.13
C ALA A 174 6.55 0.10 -1.42
N LEU A 175 7.27 0.77 -2.32
CA LEU A 175 6.84 2.06 -2.84
C LEU A 175 5.61 1.88 -3.74
N ILE A 176 4.60 2.69 -3.53
CA ILE A 176 3.41 2.80 -4.38
C ILE A 176 3.43 4.19 -4.98
N GLU A 177 3.46 4.27 -6.32
CA GLU A 177 3.46 5.53 -7.07
C GLU A 177 2.25 5.61 -7.99
N ASP A 178 1.48 6.66 -7.84
CA ASP A 178 0.36 6.99 -8.73
C ASP A 178 0.30 8.52 -8.97
N ALA A 179 -0.80 8.99 -9.56
CA ALA A 179 -1.00 10.41 -9.84
C ALA A 179 -1.01 11.29 -8.58
N ARG A 180 -1.28 10.72 -7.40
CA ARG A 180 -1.27 11.44 -6.12
C ARG A 180 0.16 11.67 -5.60
N GLY A 181 1.09 10.77 -5.92
CA GLY A 181 2.48 10.83 -5.46
C GLY A 181 3.03 9.47 -5.07
N ILE A 182 4.02 9.48 -4.19
CA ILE A 182 4.72 8.29 -3.71
C ILE A 182 4.34 8.02 -2.25
N ARG A 183 3.97 6.76 -1.98
CA ARG A 183 3.64 6.25 -0.66
C ARG A 183 4.44 4.99 -0.37
N LEU A 184 4.57 4.65 0.88
CA LEU A 184 5.09 3.36 1.32
C LEU A 184 3.92 2.51 1.82
N SER A 185 3.80 1.30 1.32
CA SER A 185 2.89 0.29 1.86
C SER A 185 3.33 -0.09 3.29
N ASP A 186 2.38 -0.35 4.16
CA ASP A 186 2.65 -0.57 5.59
C ASP A 186 3.46 -1.84 5.89
N GLY A 187 3.51 -2.79 4.96
CA GLY A 187 4.25 -4.04 5.13
C GLY A 187 3.78 -4.89 6.31
N ARG A 188 2.56 -4.64 6.81
CA ARG A 188 2.02 -5.34 7.97
C ARG A 188 1.95 -6.85 7.72
N CYS A 189 2.37 -7.61 8.72
CA CYS A 189 2.18 -9.05 8.77
C CYS A 189 1.46 -9.43 10.07
N PHE A 190 0.59 -10.42 10.01
CA PHE A 190 -0.02 -10.98 11.21
C PHE A 190 -0.41 -12.45 11.04
N CYS A 191 -0.56 -13.14 12.17
CA CYS A 191 -1.11 -14.49 12.23
C CYS A 191 -2.28 -14.50 13.22
N THR A 192 -3.41 -15.09 12.80
CA THR A 192 -4.58 -15.32 13.67
C THR A 192 -4.88 -16.79 13.76
N ARG A 193 -5.25 -17.30 14.95
CA ARG A 193 -5.75 -18.67 15.15
C ARG A 193 -6.54 -18.80 16.45
N GLY A 194 -7.76 -19.29 16.37
CA GLY A 194 -8.60 -19.53 17.53
C GLY A 194 -8.83 -18.29 18.41
N GLY A 195 -9.09 -17.14 17.78
CA GLY A 195 -9.25 -15.84 18.46
C GLY A 195 -7.94 -15.21 18.97
N ARG A 196 -6.79 -15.82 18.68
CA ARG A 196 -5.47 -15.29 19.06
C ARG A 196 -4.85 -14.55 17.89
N LEU A 197 -4.23 -13.41 18.16
CA LEU A 197 -3.56 -12.56 17.18
C LEU A 197 -2.09 -12.39 17.57
N VAL A 198 -1.21 -12.66 16.62
CA VAL A 198 0.20 -12.23 16.64
C VAL A 198 0.37 -11.24 15.49
N GLN A 199 0.58 -9.97 15.80
CA GLN A 199 0.81 -8.91 14.82
C GLN A 199 2.24 -8.39 14.95
N PHE A 200 2.87 -8.10 13.81
CA PHE A 200 4.22 -7.57 13.74
C PHE A 200 4.20 -6.08 13.41
N SER A 201 5.33 -5.41 13.65
CA SER A 201 5.47 -3.98 13.43
C SER A 201 5.22 -3.62 11.95
N GLU A 202 4.56 -2.50 11.75
CA GLU A 202 4.36 -1.89 10.43
C GLU A 202 5.61 -1.10 10.02
N TYR A 203 5.82 -0.94 8.71
CA TYR A 203 6.94 -0.19 8.10
C TYR A 203 8.34 -0.73 8.45
N GLU A 204 8.44 -1.89 9.07
CA GLU A 204 9.68 -2.56 9.39
C GLU A 204 9.87 -3.82 8.53
N GLU A 205 11.04 -3.92 7.91
CA GLU A 205 11.41 -5.14 7.19
C GLU A 205 11.83 -6.23 8.15
N GLY A 206 11.41 -7.46 7.88
CA GLY A 206 11.83 -8.58 8.71
C GLY A 206 11.22 -9.92 8.36
N CYS A 207 11.87 -10.95 8.86
CA CYS A 207 11.34 -12.31 8.90
C CYS A 207 10.77 -12.55 10.30
N HIS A 208 9.47 -12.44 10.41
CA HIS A 208 8.73 -12.48 11.67
C HIS A 208 8.29 -13.90 11.99
N LEU A 209 8.71 -14.42 13.12
CA LEU A 209 8.42 -15.79 13.54
C LEU A 209 7.21 -15.86 14.48
N ALA A 210 6.30 -16.78 14.21
CA ALA A 210 5.16 -17.06 15.08
C ALA A 210 4.94 -18.57 15.23
N GLU A 211 4.49 -18.98 16.41
CA GLU A 211 3.89 -20.28 16.63
C GLU A 211 2.37 -20.15 16.46
N LEU A 212 1.76 -20.84 15.51
CA LEU A 212 0.31 -20.75 15.28
C LEU A 212 -0.53 -21.20 16.49
N SER A 213 0.07 -21.96 17.41
CA SER A 213 -0.55 -22.39 18.68
C SER A 213 -0.24 -21.46 19.86
N ALA A 214 0.59 -20.44 19.68
CA ALA A 214 1.06 -19.56 20.75
C ALA A 214 -0.07 -18.70 21.35
N ARG A 215 0.17 -18.21 22.57
CA ARG A 215 -0.68 -17.17 23.18
C ARG A 215 -0.61 -15.90 22.35
N ALA A 216 -1.70 -15.12 22.34
CA ALA A 216 -1.71 -13.80 21.72
C ALA A 216 -0.56 -12.94 22.28
N ILE A 217 0.16 -12.29 21.39
CA ILE A 217 1.15 -11.27 21.75
C ILE A 217 0.42 -9.92 21.64
N PRO A 218 0.63 -8.98 22.59
CA PRO A 218 0.08 -7.63 22.47
C PRO A 218 0.41 -7.02 21.10
N ARG A 219 -0.55 -6.30 20.51
CA ARG A 219 -0.28 -5.54 19.29
C ARG A 219 0.93 -4.64 19.51
N PRO A 220 1.90 -4.61 18.58
CA PRO A 220 2.96 -3.62 18.65
C PRO A 220 2.33 -2.22 18.61
N GLN A 221 2.95 -1.28 19.31
CA GLN A 221 2.53 0.11 19.22
C GLN A 221 2.72 0.60 17.78
N ALA A 222 1.74 1.31 17.23
CA ALA A 222 1.87 1.91 15.91
C ALA A 222 3.13 2.80 15.84
N LEU A 223 3.87 2.71 14.75
CA LEU A 223 5.05 3.52 14.56
C LEU A 223 4.64 5.00 14.49
N PRO A 224 5.30 5.92 15.24
CA PRO A 224 5.01 7.34 15.19
C PRO A 224 5.06 7.88 13.75
N ALA A 225 4.17 8.81 13.40
CA ALA A 225 4.03 9.32 12.03
C ALA A 225 5.35 9.83 11.43
N LEU A 226 6.17 10.54 12.22
CA LEU A 226 7.48 11.00 11.77
C LEU A 226 8.41 9.83 11.38
N LYS A 227 8.34 8.70 12.09
CA LYS A 227 9.12 7.49 11.76
C LYS A 227 8.61 6.80 10.50
N GLN A 228 7.30 6.81 10.27
CA GLN A 228 6.72 6.31 9.01
C GLN A 228 7.19 7.16 7.83
N ILE A 229 7.23 8.50 7.98
CA ILE A 229 7.76 9.42 6.97
C ILE A 229 9.26 9.18 6.72
N GLU A 230 10.05 8.99 7.79
CA GLU A 230 11.46 8.65 7.68
C GLU A 230 11.66 7.34 6.88
N SER A 231 10.88 6.31 7.18
CA SER A 231 10.90 5.04 6.45
C SER A 231 10.55 5.20 4.96
N LEU A 232 9.59 6.08 4.63
CA LEU A 232 9.28 6.43 3.24
C LEU A 232 10.48 7.09 2.56
N MET A 233 11.11 8.08 3.20
CA MET A 233 12.28 8.77 2.64
C MET A 233 13.43 7.78 2.37
N ASP A 234 13.69 6.88 3.31
CA ASP A 234 14.73 5.86 3.18
C ASP A 234 14.39 4.87 2.04
N ALA A 235 13.12 4.52 1.89
CA ALA A 235 12.65 3.66 0.78
C ALA A 235 12.84 4.34 -0.57
N VAL A 236 12.47 5.62 -0.69
CA VAL A 236 12.68 6.40 -1.92
C VAL A 236 14.16 6.49 -2.25
N MET A 237 15.00 6.80 -1.27
CA MET A 237 16.45 6.87 -1.44
C MET A 237 17.02 5.52 -1.93
N ALA A 238 16.61 4.42 -1.31
CA ALA A 238 17.10 3.09 -1.64
C ALA A 238 16.67 2.60 -3.03
N GLU A 239 15.48 2.98 -3.49
CA GLU A 239 14.92 2.52 -4.76
C GLU A 239 15.22 3.46 -5.93
N ARG A 240 15.17 4.77 -5.69
CA ARG A 240 15.24 5.81 -6.72
C ARG A 240 16.57 6.57 -6.73
N GLY A 241 17.41 6.39 -5.70
CA GLY A 241 18.64 7.13 -5.51
C GLY A 241 18.41 8.50 -4.86
N ALA A 242 19.42 9.39 -4.97
CA ALA A 242 19.34 10.72 -4.38
C ALA A 242 18.16 11.53 -4.94
N PHE A 243 17.49 12.25 -4.06
CA PHE A 243 16.36 13.12 -4.40
C PHE A 243 16.39 14.39 -3.54
N ALA A 244 15.63 15.39 -3.95
CA ALA A 244 15.41 16.61 -3.18
C ALA A 244 13.92 16.86 -2.94
N LEU A 245 13.61 17.55 -1.85
CA LEU A 245 12.28 18.11 -1.60
C LEU A 245 12.25 19.54 -2.16
N TYR A 246 11.16 19.91 -2.81
CA TYR A 246 11.01 21.25 -3.36
C TYR A 246 11.05 22.31 -2.24
N PRO A 247 12.08 23.15 -2.17
CA PRO A 247 12.29 24.08 -1.05
C PRO A 247 11.27 25.23 -0.99
N GLY A 248 10.48 25.42 -2.04
CA GLY A 248 9.39 26.39 -2.07
C GLY A 248 8.23 26.03 -1.11
N HIS A 249 8.08 24.77 -0.75
CA HIS A 249 7.07 24.35 0.23
C HIS A 249 7.59 24.51 1.66
N GLU A 250 6.80 25.12 2.53
CA GLU A 250 7.17 25.28 3.94
C GLU A 250 7.30 23.92 4.64
N GLU A 251 6.43 22.98 4.28
CA GLU A 251 6.42 21.60 4.77
C GLU A 251 7.72 20.87 4.42
N SER A 252 8.30 21.12 3.24
CA SER A 252 9.61 20.57 2.86
C SER A 252 10.70 21.03 3.79
N ARG A 253 10.74 22.32 4.11
CA ARG A 253 11.72 22.90 5.03
C ARG A 253 11.51 22.39 6.46
N CYS A 254 10.26 22.29 6.88
CA CYS A 254 9.91 21.72 8.18
C CYS A 254 10.35 20.26 8.28
N LEU A 255 10.04 19.45 7.27
CA LEU A 255 10.40 18.03 7.21
C LEU A 255 11.92 17.83 7.23
N ALA A 256 12.66 18.55 6.38
CA ALA A 256 14.12 18.47 6.34
C ALA A 256 14.76 18.78 7.72
N ARG A 257 14.19 19.75 8.45
CA ARG A 257 14.63 20.11 9.81
C ARG A 257 14.28 19.00 10.83
N LEU A 258 13.06 18.47 10.80
CA LEU A 258 12.61 17.43 11.72
C LEU A 258 13.42 16.15 11.56
N LEU A 259 13.75 15.78 10.31
CA LEU A 259 14.59 14.62 10.00
C LEU A 259 16.09 14.89 10.19
N GLN A 260 16.50 16.14 10.47
CA GLN A 260 17.91 16.56 10.54
C GLN A 260 18.68 16.28 9.23
N ARG A 261 17.98 16.43 8.08
CA ARG A 261 18.53 16.17 6.73
C ARG A 261 18.42 17.42 5.84
N PRO A 262 19.18 18.49 6.11
CA PRO A 262 19.11 19.73 5.32
C PRO A 262 19.42 19.53 3.84
N GLN A 263 20.27 18.54 3.51
CA GLN A 263 20.62 18.16 2.13
C GLN A 263 19.39 17.76 1.29
N LEU A 264 18.26 17.41 1.90
CA LEU A 264 17.02 17.15 1.18
C LEU A 264 16.45 18.39 0.46
N LEU A 265 16.91 19.59 0.79
CA LEU A 265 16.52 20.84 0.15
C LEU A 265 17.50 21.29 -0.96
N GLU A 266 18.59 20.55 -1.17
CA GLU A 266 19.62 20.86 -2.17
C GLU A 266 19.23 20.27 -3.52
N MET A 267 18.95 21.12 -4.48
CA MET A 267 18.60 20.70 -5.85
C MET A 267 19.81 20.82 -6.77
N GLU A 268 20.44 19.69 -7.05
CA GLU A 268 21.49 19.60 -8.05
C GLU A 268 20.91 19.28 -9.43
N THR A 269 21.68 19.58 -10.49
CA THR A 269 21.28 19.24 -11.86
C THR A 269 21.10 17.72 -12.01
N GLY A 270 19.91 17.29 -12.42
CA GLY A 270 19.57 15.87 -12.59
C GLY A 270 19.01 15.19 -11.33
N THR A 271 18.96 15.88 -10.19
CA THR A 271 18.29 15.36 -9.00
C THR A 271 16.77 15.33 -9.19
N ARG A 272 16.12 14.22 -8.82
CA ARG A 272 14.65 14.15 -8.79
C ARG A 272 14.13 15.04 -7.67
N VAL A 273 13.15 15.88 -7.98
CA VAL A 273 12.53 16.78 -7.00
C VAL A 273 11.12 16.29 -6.71
N TYR A 274 10.81 16.16 -5.42
CA TYR A 274 9.48 15.80 -4.93
C TYR A 274 8.87 16.96 -4.15
N GLY A 275 7.54 17.07 -4.25
CA GLY A 275 6.75 17.94 -3.40
C GLY A 275 6.40 17.30 -2.07
N THR A 276 5.89 18.12 -1.17
CA THR A 276 5.25 17.67 0.08
C THR A 276 3.75 17.89 0.06
N ARG A 277 3.24 18.62 -0.94
CA ARG A 277 1.82 18.95 -1.12
C ARG A 277 1.22 18.13 -2.26
N ASN A 278 -0.04 17.79 -2.09
CA ASN A 278 -0.83 17.10 -3.12
C ASN A 278 -1.43 18.06 -4.16
N ASP A 279 -1.35 19.36 -3.90
CA ASP A 279 -1.94 20.43 -4.74
C ASP A 279 -0.94 21.09 -5.70
N ASP A 280 0.30 20.66 -5.71
CA ASP A 280 1.31 21.13 -6.66
C ASP A 280 1.58 20.06 -7.74
N PRO A 281 0.96 20.20 -8.93
CA PRO A 281 1.08 19.19 -9.99
C PRO A 281 2.49 19.12 -10.60
N ARG A 282 3.38 20.07 -10.28
CA ARG A 282 4.75 20.09 -10.79
C ARG A 282 5.62 19.00 -10.19
N PHE A 283 5.28 18.56 -8.97
CA PHE A 283 6.09 17.60 -8.23
C PHE A 283 5.22 16.50 -7.62
N PRO A 284 5.57 15.21 -7.80
CA PRO A 284 4.91 14.11 -7.09
C PRO A 284 5.03 14.31 -5.57
N SER A 285 3.94 14.19 -4.84
CA SER A 285 3.94 14.37 -3.39
C SER A 285 4.48 13.15 -2.65
N LEU A 286 5.34 13.38 -1.66
CA LEU A 286 5.82 12.34 -0.74
C LEU A 286 4.97 12.22 0.53
N LEU A 287 4.06 13.16 0.78
CA LEU A 287 3.21 13.13 1.98
C LEU A 287 1.76 12.77 1.68
N CYS A 288 1.45 12.39 0.45
CA CYS A 288 0.07 12.10 0.02
C CYS A 288 -0.57 10.88 0.72
N GLY A 289 0.25 9.97 1.28
CA GLY A 289 -0.23 8.80 2.05
C GLY A 289 -0.52 9.10 3.52
N PHE A 290 -0.21 10.30 4.03
CA PHE A 290 -0.39 10.67 5.42
C PHE A 290 -1.63 11.53 5.61
N SER A 291 -2.45 11.17 6.60
CA SER A 291 -3.59 11.97 7.01
C SER A 291 -3.13 13.26 7.73
N LEU A 292 -3.99 14.28 7.75
CA LEU A 292 -3.67 15.52 8.48
C LEU A 292 -3.36 15.29 9.96
N PRO A 293 -4.09 14.45 10.72
CA PRO A 293 -3.71 14.12 12.09
C PRO A 293 -2.30 13.55 12.22
N GLN A 294 -1.89 12.67 11.30
CA GLN A 294 -0.52 12.13 11.27
C GLN A 294 0.53 13.21 10.98
N LEU A 295 0.23 14.16 10.08
CA LEU A 295 1.14 15.27 9.77
C LEU A 295 1.26 16.27 10.93
N VAL A 296 0.19 16.45 11.72
CA VAL A 296 0.22 17.22 12.97
C VAL A 296 1.03 16.48 14.06
N GLU A 297 0.78 15.17 14.22
CA GLU A 297 1.55 14.32 15.13
C GLU A 297 3.06 14.34 14.80
N ALA A 298 3.39 14.30 13.50
CA ALA A 298 4.78 14.39 13.04
C ALA A 298 5.42 15.77 13.23
N GLY A 299 4.64 16.79 13.61
CA GLY A 299 5.13 18.17 13.82
C GLY A 299 5.32 18.96 12.52
N ILE A 300 4.79 18.49 11.39
CA ILE A 300 4.83 19.21 10.10
C ILE A 300 3.85 20.39 10.13
N TYR A 301 2.69 20.20 10.74
CA TYR A 301 1.72 21.27 11.03
C TYR A 301 1.55 21.43 12.54
N PRO A 302 1.51 22.67 13.06
CA PRO A 302 1.30 22.91 14.48
C PRO A 302 -0.15 22.65 14.94
N SER A 303 -1.12 22.68 14.01
CA SER A 303 -2.51 22.32 14.29
C SER A 303 -3.25 21.98 12.97
N LEU A 304 -4.39 21.30 13.08
CA LEU A 304 -5.27 21.05 11.92
C LEU A 304 -5.76 22.34 11.27
N ALA A 305 -6.00 23.38 12.07
CA ALA A 305 -6.48 24.68 11.56
C ALA A 305 -5.46 25.42 10.69
N GLN A 306 -4.17 25.11 10.85
CA GLN A 306 -3.07 25.70 10.06
C GLN A 306 -2.69 24.87 8.82
N ALA A 307 -3.20 23.65 8.72
CA ALA A 307 -3.14 22.89 7.49
C ALA A 307 -4.01 23.59 6.43
N GLY A 308 -3.48 23.78 5.21
CA GLY A 308 -4.24 24.43 4.14
C GLY A 308 -5.52 23.70 3.80
N LEU A 309 -6.57 24.43 3.40
CA LEU A 309 -7.89 23.86 3.07
C LEU A 309 -7.83 22.73 2.05
N THR A 310 -6.92 22.79 1.07
CA THR A 310 -6.75 21.74 0.06
C THR A 310 -6.35 20.40 0.69
N LEU A 311 -5.44 20.42 1.66
CA LEU A 311 -5.03 19.21 2.39
C LEU A 311 -6.15 18.66 3.26
N LEU A 312 -6.90 19.55 3.94
CA LEU A 312 -8.08 19.15 4.70
C LEU A 312 -9.11 18.46 3.80
N TYR A 313 -9.45 19.07 2.67
CA TYR A 313 -10.42 18.47 1.75
C TYR A 313 -9.92 17.17 1.15
N ALA A 314 -8.63 17.05 0.82
CA ALA A 314 -8.03 15.82 0.32
C ALA A 314 -8.08 14.69 1.38
N ASP A 315 -7.76 14.98 2.64
CA ASP A 315 -7.86 14.02 3.75
C ASP A 315 -9.31 13.54 3.94
N LEU A 316 -10.24 14.47 4.01
CA LEU A 316 -11.66 14.14 4.15
C LEU A 316 -12.20 13.35 2.95
N TYR A 317 -11.74 13.66 1.73
CA TYR A 317 -12.10 12.89 0.54
C TYR A 317 -11.55 11.47 0.59
N GLN A 318 -10.30 11.28 0.97
CA GLN A 318 -9.70 9.94 1.13
C GLN A 318 -10.49 9.06 2.13
N ARG A 319 -11.06 9.65 3.15
CA ARG A 319 -11.84 8.94 4.17
C ARG A 319 -13.28 8.64 3.75
N THR A 320 -13.84 9.42 2.84
CA THR A 320 -15.27 9.37 2.49
C THR A 320 -15.53 9.02 1.03
N HIS A 321 -14.52 9.14 0.18
CA HIS A 321 -14.59 8.97 -1.27
C HIS A 321 -15.74 9.76 -1.95
N SER A 322 -16.15 10.89 -1.35
CA SER A 322 -17.19 11.74 -1.93
C SER A 322 -17.11 13.19 -1.47
N LEU A 323 -17.45 14.13 -2.36
CA LEU A 323 -17.54 15.55 -2.00
C LEU A 323 -18.63 15.84 -0.96
N ARG A 324 -19.76 15.14 -1.02
CA ARG A 324 -20.81 15.21 0.01
C ARG A 324 -20.31 14.66 1.36
N GLY A 325 -19.42 13.66 1.31
CA GLY A 325 -18.75 13.11 2.49
C GLY A 325 -17.87 14.15 3.18
N ILE A 326 -17.11 14.95 2.43
CA ILE A 326 -16.35 16.09 2.98
C ILE A 326 -17.27 17.04 3.75
N CYS A 327 -18.35 17.48 3.11
CA CYS A 327 -19.32 18.38 3.73
C CYS A 327 -19.96 17.79 5.00
N ARG A 328 -20.31 16.49 4.97
CA ARG A 328 -20.90 15.78 6.11
C ARG A 328 -19.93 15.71 7.28
N MET A 329 -18.67 15.40 7.03
CA MET A 329 -17.65 15.33 8.08
C MET A 329 -17.36 16.70 8.68
N LEU A 330 -17.29 17.75 7.86
CA LEU A 330 -17.16 19.12 8.36
C LEU A 330 -18.32 19.52 9.27
N LEU A 331 -19.54 19.07 8.98
CA LEU A 331 -20.72 19.34 9.82
C LEU A 331 -20.71 18.56 11.13
N GLN A 332 -20.06 17.39 11.17
CA GLN A 332 -19.96 16.55 12.37
C GLN A 332 -18.83 16.98 13.32
N GLU A 333 -17.88 17.75 12.81
CA GLU A 333 -16.81 18.29 13.66
C GLU A 333 -17.35 19.48 14.47
N ASP A 334 -17.27 19.40 15.78
CA ASP A 334 -17.55 20.51 16.72
C ASP A 334 -16.50 21.64 16.62
N SER A 335 -15.75 21.69 15.56
CA SER A 335 -14.62 22.59 15.39
C SER A 335 -15.03 23.93 14.77
N VAL A 336 -14.47 25.01 15.28
CA VAL A 336 -14.55 26.38 14.73
C VAL A 336 -13.70 26.49 13.45
N HIS A 337 -13.66 25.43 12.62
CA HIS A 337 -12.80 25.43 11.42
C HIS A 337 -13.31 26.46 10.39
N PRO A 338 -12.42 27.28 9.78
CA PRO A 338 -12.83 28.31 8.81
C PRO A 338 -13.67 27.79 7.64
N ALA A 339 -13.40 26.54 7.17
CA ALA A 339 -14.19 25.89 6.13
C ALA A 339 -15.64 25.68 6.54
N LEU A 340 -15.88 25.26 7.81
CA LEU A 340 -17.22 25.06 8.33
C LEU A 340 -17.96 26.40 8.50
N GLN A 341 -17.27 27.43 8.96
CA GLN A 341 -17.84 28.78 9.05
C GLN A 341 -18.24 29.28 7.66
N LYS A 342 -17.37 29.14 6.67
CA LYS A 342 -17.66 29.51 5.28
C LYS A 342 -18.83 28.72 4.72
N MET A 343 -18.89 27.42 4.95
CA MET A 343 -20.00 26.57 4.49
C MET A 343 -21.37 27.02 5.08
N ARG A 344 -21.37 27.51 6.32
CA ARG A 344 -22.59 28.00 6.99
C ARG A 344 -22.98 29.42 6.58
N SER A 345 -22.01 30.32 6.38
CA SER A 345 -22.25 31.72 6.08
C SER A 345 -22.42 32.00 4.58
N ASP A 346 -21.73 31.30 3.71
CA ASP A 346 -21.77 31.43 2.27
C ASP A 346 -21.54 30.07 1.59
N PRO A 347 -22.61 29.26 1.49
CA PRO A 347 -22.53 27.92 0.91
C PRO A 347 -22.06 27.90 -0.55
N ASP A 348 -22.41 28.90 -1.35
CA ASP A 348 -22.02 29.00 -2.75
C ASP A 348 -20.50 29.25 -2.88
N ALA A 349 -19.97 30.23 -2.15
CA ALA A 349 -18.54 30.49 -2.14
C ALA A 349 -17.73 29.31 -1.53
N PHE A 350 -18.31 28.57 -0.59
CA PHE A 350 -17.70 27.33 -0.07
C PHE A 350 -17.63 26.25 -1.15
N ILE A 351 -18.73 26.01 -1.89
CA ILE A 351 -18.78 25.01 -2.97
C ILE A 351 -17.76 25.35 -4.08
N ASP A 352 -17.70 26.60 -4.48
CA ASP A 352 -16.77 27.05 -5.50
C ASP A 352 -15.31 26.85 -5.06
N ASP A 353 -14.97 27.17 -3.80
CA ASP A 353 -13.63 26.92 -3.23
C ASP A 353 -13.32 25.42 -3.12
N LEU A 354 -14.29 24.62 -2.66
CA LEU A 354 -14.13 23.16 -2.59
C LEU A 354 -13.86 22.56 -3.96
N LEU A 355 -14.65 22.89 -4.96
CA LEU A 355 -14.50 22.36 -6.32
C LEU A 355 -13.23 22.88 -6.99
N MET A 356 -12.86 24.15 -6.80
CA MET A 356 -11.61 24.70 -7.33
C MET A 356 -10.39 23.90 -6.83
N ARG A 357 -10.41 23.45 -5.59
CA ARG A 357 -9.31 22.68 -4.97
C ARG A 357 -9.37 21.20 -5.29
N MET A 358 -10.58 20.62 -5.33
CA MET A 358 -10.74 19.17 -5.46
C MET A 358 -10.74 18.68 -6.90
N ILE A 359 -11.23 19.48 -7.89
CA ILE A 359 -11.28 19.03 -9.29
C ILE A 359 -9.90 18.67 -9.85
N PRO A 360 -8.83 19.45 -9.64
CA PRO A 360 -7.50 19.05 -10.09
C PRO A 360 -7.02 17.74 -9.46
N LEU A 361 -7.37 17.50 -8.18
CA LEU A 361 -7.04 16.27 -7.49
C LEU A 361 -7.86 15.09 -8.02
N LEU A 362 -9.17 15.27 -8.22
CA LEU A 362 -10.05 14.22 -8.76
C LEU A 362 -9.63 13.82 -10.17
N GLY A 363 -9.29 14.78 -11.04
CA GLY A 363 -8.77 14.51 -12.38
C GLY A 363 -7.49 13.69 -12.35
N ALA A 364 -6.58 13.97 -11.40
CA ALA A 364 -5.36 13.20 -11.21
C ALA A 364 -5.62 11.79 -10.64
N TYR A 365 -6.67 11.62 -9.81
CA TYR A 365 -7.03 10.32 -9.23
C TYR A 365 -7.63 9.34 -10.24
N ASP A 366 -8.48 9.83 -11.14
CA ASP A 366 -9.32 8.98 -11.98
C ASP A 366 -8.87 8.95 -13.44
N GLU A 367 -7.78 9.62 -13.81
CA GLU A 367 -7.36 9.85 -15.20
C GLU A 367 -8.49 10.40 -16.09
N LEU A 368 -9.50 11.02 -15.48
CA LEU A 368 -10.67 11.55 -16.16
C LEU A 368 -10.42 13.00 -16.58
N CYS A 369 -10.74 13.30 -17.82
CA CYS A 369 -10.82 14.66 -18.31
C CYS A 369 -12.11 15.31 -17.74
N LEU A 370 -12.00 15.95 -16.59
CA LEU A 370 -13.12 16.64 -15.95
C LEU A 370 -13.37 17.97 -16.70
N ASP A 371 -14.41 17.99 -17.52
CA ASP A 371 -14.83 19.16 -18.26
C ASP A 371 -15.64 20.15 -17.40
N GLU A 372 -15.88 21.35 -17.94
CA GLU A 372 -16.65 22.40 -17.27
C GLU A 372 -18.12 21.98 -17.07
N ALA A 373 -18.65 21.10 -17.89
CA ALA A 373 -20.02 20.61 -17.73
C ALA A 373 -20.15 19.72 -16.48
N TYR A 374 -19.16 18.84 -16.24
CA TYR A 374 -19.11 18.02 -15.04
C TYR A 374 -18.91 18.86 -13.77
N ARG A 375 -18.08 19.90 -13.82
CA ARG A 375 -17.91 20.84 -12.72
C ARG A 375 -19.24 21.50 -12.34
N ARG A 376 -20.00 21.98 -13.34
CA ARG A 376 -21.32 22.57 -13.10
C ARG A 376 -22.30 21.57 -12.50
N TYR A 377 -22.29 20.35 -12.99
CA TYR A 377 -23.10 19.26 -12.44
C TYR A 377 -22.79 19.02 -10.96
N LEU A 378 -21.51 18.90 -10.59
CA LEU A 378 -21.09 18.73 -9.20
C LEU A 378 -21.49 19.91 -8.30
N ALA A 379 -21.35 21.15 -8.80
CA ALA A 379 -21.75 22.34 -8.07
C ALA A 379 -23.25 22.34 -7.77
N GLU A 380 -24.08 22.06 -8.77
CA GLU A 380 -25.52 22.01 -8.61
C GLU A 380 -25.98 20.88 -7.66
N ASP A 381 -25.35 19.70 -7.80
CA ASP A 381 -25.61 18.56 -6.91
C ASP A 381 -25.30 18.89 -5.45
N LEU A 382 -24.17 19.53 -5.18
CA LEU A 382 -23.76 19.94 -3.82
C LEU A 382 -24.68 21.04 -3.26
N ARG A 383 -25.09 22.03 -4.10
CA ARG A 383 -26.05 23.06 -3.69
C ARG A 383 -27.38 22.47 -3.28
N GLN A 384 -27.93 21.57 -4.10
CA GLN A 384 -29.21 20.91 -3.81
C GLN A 384 -29.11 20.05 -2.55
N TRP A 385 -27.98 19.39 -2.34
CA TRP A 385 -27.79 18.56 -1.16
C TRP A 385 -27.63 19.42 0.12
N LEU A 386 -26.84 20.49 0.10
CA LEU A 386 -26.68 21.40 1.24
C LEU A 386 -28.01 22.05 1.66
N ARG A 387 -28.84 22.46 0.69
CA ARG A 387 -30.18 23.01 0.99
C ARG A 387 -31.15 22.04 1.69
N LYS A 388 -30.89 20.73 1.59
CA LYS A 388 -31.70 19.69 2.23
C LYS A 388 -31.29 19.39 3.66
N ILE A 389 -30.08 19.73 4.04
CA ILE A 389 -29.52 19.44 5.37
C ILE A 389 -29.29 20.69 6.22
N SER A 390 -29.34 21.89 5.64
CA SER A 390 -29.43 23.18 6.35
C SER A 390 -30.87 23.49 6.72
#